data_b40db30e75c6c5428edaa1d5f219e16b
#
_entry.id   b40db30e75c6c5428edaa1d5f219e16b
#
_cell.length_a   1.000
_cell.length_b   1.000
_cell.length_c   1.000
_cell.angle_alpha   90.00
_cell.angle_beta   90.00
_cell.angle_gamma   90.00
#
_symmetry.space_group_name_H-M   'P 1'
#
loop_
_entity.id
_entity.type
_entity.pdbx_description
1 polymer ?
#
loop_
_entity_poly.entity_id
_entity_poly.type
_entity_poly.pdbx_seq_one_letter_code
_entity_poly.pdbx_strand_id
1 'polypeptide(L)'
;MTPYNEPEVLKLLQEESTQRKGFEIIVAQYSEQLYWQIRRMVLSHEDANDLLQNTFIKAWTNIDYFRAEAKLSTWLYRIALNECLTFLNKHRATTTIRR
;
A
#
# COMPACT_ATOMS: atom_id res chain seq x y z
N MET A 1 -13.09 17.71 12.11
CA MET A 1 -12.33 16.77 11.26
C MET A 1 -11.50 17.56 10.26
N THR A 2 -10.22 17.27 10.21
CA THR A 2 -9.32 17.98 9.30
C THR A 2 -9.33 17.26 7.96
N PRO A 3 -9.57 17.96 6.84
CA PRO A 3 -9.50 17.31 5.54
C PRO A 3 -8.08 16.86 5.23
N TYR A 4 -8.00 15.80 4.45
CA TYR A 4 -6.71 15.28 4.04
C TYR A 4 -5.95 16.32 3.22
N ASN A 5 -4.68 16.51 3.55
CA ASN A 5 -3.83 17.51 2.90
C ASN A 5 -2.50 16.87 2.56
N GLU A 6 -2.31 16.49 1.31
CA GLU A 6 -1.10 15.78 0.91
C GLU A 6 0.18 16.57 1.14
N PRO A 7 0.27 17.88 0.83
CA PRO A 7 1.49 18.63 1.12
C PRO A 7 1.89 18.59 2.58
N GLU A 8 0.94 18.66 3.50
CA GLU A 8 1.25 18.57 4.92
C GLU A 8 1.74 17.19 5.30
N VAL A 9 1.12 16.15 4.75
CA VAL A 9 1.53 14.77 5.00
C VAL A 9 2.95 14.56 4.50
N LEU A 10 3.27 15.07 3.32
CA LEU A 10 4.62 14.94 2.76
C LEU A 10 5.65 15.64 3.65
N LYS A 11 5.30 16.78 4.24
CA LYS A 11 6.18 17.44 5.20
C LYS A 11 6.43 16.57 6.42
N LEU A 12 5.37 15.96 6.95
CA LEU A 12 5.48 15.08 8.10
C LEU A 12 6.40 13.90 7.81
N LEU A 13 6.35 13.39 6.59
CA LEU A 13 7.17 12.24 6.19
C LEU A 13 8.64 12.58 6.05
N GLN A 14 8.98 13.84 5.82
CA GLN A 14 10.36 14.26 5.61
C GLN A 14 11.18 14.31 6.90
N GLU A 15 10.54 14.47 8.04
CA GLU A 15 11.23 14.53 9.32
C GLU A 15 11.01 13.25 10.10
N GLU A 16 12.08 12.68 10.61
CA GLU A 16 12.03 11.43 11.35
C GLU A 16 11.09 11.51 12.55
N SER A 17 11.06 12.65 13.24
CA SER A 17 10.23 12.81 14.43
C SER A 17 8.72 12.81 14.13
N THR A 18 8.32 13.16 12.91
CA THR A 18 6.91 13.23 12.54
C THR A 18 6.53 12.21 11.48
N GLN A 19 7.47 11.41 11.02
CA GLN A 19 7.26 10.48 9.93
C GLN A 19 6.17 9.46 10.25
N ARG A 20 6.19 8.92 11.46
CA ARG A 20 5.19 7.95 11.88
C ARG A 20 3.79 8.54 11.87
N LYS A 21 3.65 9.77 12.36
CA LYS A 21 2.36 10.44 12.37
C LYS A 21 1.84 10.66 10.95
N GLY A 22 2.72 11.08 10.04
CA GLY A 22 2.36 11.24 8.64
C GLY A 22 1.90 9.93 8.04
N PHE A 23 2.59 8.84 8.35
CA PHE A 23 2.22 7.54 7.82
C PHE A 23 0.88 7.05 8.36
N GLU A 24 0.57 7.33 9.63
CA GLU A 24 -0.73 6.98 10.19
C GLU A 24 -1.86 7.68 9.43
N ILE A 25 -1.64 8.93 9.03
CA ILE A 25 -2.61 9.66 8.22
C ILE A 25 -2.78 8.98 6.85
N ILE A 26 -1.68 8.55 6.26
CA ILE A 26 -1.73 7.83 4.98
C ILE A 26 -2.55 6.54 5.10
N VAL A 27 -2.31 5.78 6.14
CA VAL A 27 -3.05 4.54 6.36
C VAL A 27 -4.55 4.82 6.47
N ALA A 28 -4.91 5.82 7.28
CA ALA A 28 -6.31 6.18 7.46
C ALA A 28 -6.95 6.64 6.15
N GLN A 29 -6.20 7.38 5.33
CA GLN A 29 -6.74 7.95 4.10
C GLN A 29 -6.90 6.91 3.00
N TYR A 30 -5.96 5.99 2.88
CA TYR A 30 -5.89 5.11 1.72
C TYR A 30 -6.27 3.66 1.96
N SER A 31 -6.51 3.26 3.21
CA SER A 31 -6.82 1.85 3.51
C SER A 31 -8.00 1.32 2.72
N GLU A 32 -9.09 2.05 2.69
CA GLU A 32 -10.30 1.58 2.02
C GLU A 32 -10.09 1.46 0.52
N GLN A 33 -9.48 2.48 -0.08
CA GLN A 33 -9.23 2.49 -1.51
C GLN A 33 -8.31 1.36 -1.93
N LEU A 34 -7.24 1.16 -1.17
CA LEU A 34 -6.28 0.09 -1.46
C LEU A 34 -6.92 -1.28 -1.23
N TYR A 35 -7.73 -1.41 -0.18
CA TYR A 35 -8.43 -2.66 0.07
C TYR A 35 -9.27 -3.07 -1.14
N TRP A 36 -10.06 -2.15 -1.69
CA TRP A 36 -10.92 -2.49 -2.81
C TRP A 36 -10.14 -2.72 -4.10
N GLN A 37 -9.03 -2.02 -4.28
CA GLN A 37 -8.14 -2.31 -5.40
C GLN A 37 -7.63 -3.75 -5.33
N ILE A 38 -7.16 -4.14 -4.15
CA ILE A 38 -6.64 -5.49 -3.92
C ILE A 38 -7.76 -6.52 -4.04
N ARG A 39 -8.93 -6.21 -3.47
CA ARG A 39 -10.06 -7.12 -3.45
C ARG A 39 -10.58 -7.46 -4.83
N ARG A 40 -10.38 -6.58 -5.79
CA ARG A 40 -10.74 -6.85 -7.18
C ARG A 40 -9.83 -7.88 -7.83
N MET A 41 -8.65 -8.07 -7.29
CA MET A 41 -7.65 -8.95 -7.87
C MET A 41 -7.58 -10.31 -7.17
N VAL A 42 -8.07 -10.40 -5.94
CA VAL A 42 -8.03 -11.66 -5.17
C VAL A 42 -9.43 -12.03 -4.72
N LEU A 43 -9.66 -13.32 -4.53
CA LEU A 43 -11.00 -13.82 -4.27
C LEU A 43 -11.43 -13.74 -2.80
N SER A 44 -10.49 -13.78 -1.90
CA SER A 44 -10.78 -13.92 -0.48
C SER A 44 -10.56 -12.62 0.26
N HIS A 45 -11.45 -12.32 1.21
CA HIS A 45 -11.31 -11.19 2.11
C HIS A 45 -10.03 -11.31 2.95
N GLU A 46 -9.73 -12.52 3.41
CA GLU A 46 -8.53 -12.75 4.21
C GLU A 46 -7.26 -12.44 3.43
N ASP A 47 -7.21 -12.91 2.19
CA ASP A 47 -6.06 -12.61 1.34
C ASP A 47 -5.94 -11.12 1.06
N ALA A 48 -7.08 -10.45 0.84
CA ALA A 48 -7.06 -9.01 0.61
C ALA A 48 -6.52 -8.26 1.81
N ASN A 49 -6.93 -8.66 3.02
CA ASN A 49 -6.41 -8.02 4.23
C ASN A 49 -4.93 -8.25 4.43
N ASP A 50 -4.46 -9.45 4.18
CA ASP A 50 -3.04 -9.76 4.29
C ASP A 50 -2.21 -8.93 3.30
N LEU A 51 -2.70 -8.83 2.07
CA LEU A 51 -2.01 -8.04 1.05
C LEU A 51 -2.04 -6.55 1.36
N LEU A 52 -3.14 -6.07 1.95
CA LEU A 52 -3.22 -4.68 2.37
C LEU A 52 -2.18 -4.37 3.44
N GLN A 53 -2.07 -5.24 4.43
CA GLN A 53 -1.06 -5.08 5.48
C GLN A 53 0.35 -5.10 4.90
N ASN A 54 0.62 -6.05 4.01
CA ASN A 54 1.92 -6.13 3.36
C ASN A 54 2.23 -4.89 2.53
N THR A 55 1.21 -4.34 1.89
CA THR A 55 1.37 -3.10 1.12
C THR A 55 1.84 -1.97 2.02
N PHE A 56 1.21 -1.80 3.18
CA PHE A 56 1.60 -0.74 4.10
C PHE A 56 2.95 -1.01 4.75
N ILE A 57 3.27 -2.27 5.04
CA ILE A 57 4.59 -2.62 5.58
C ILE A 57 5.67 -2.24 4.56
N LYS A 58 5.46 -2.58 3.30
CA LYS A 58 6.42 -2.22 2.26
C LYS A 58 6.51 -0.71 2.07
N ALA A 59 5.37 -0.02 2.12
CA ALA A 59 5.36 1.43 2.01
C ALA A 59 6.17 2.05 3.15
N TRP A 60 5.97 1.60 4.38
CA TRP A 60 6.70 2.11 5.53
C TRP A 60 8.20 1.83 5.40
N THR A 61 8.54 0.62 5.03
CA THR A 61 9.94 0.21 4.87
C THR A 61 10.65 1.05 3.81
N ASN A 62 9.93 1.47 2.77
CA ASN A 62 10.51 2.20 1.65
C ASN A 62 10.14 3.67 1.64
N ILE A 63 9.61 4.19 2.74
CA ILE A 63 9.13 5.58 2.77
C ILE A 63 10.25 6.59 2.47
N ASP A 64 11.47 6.27 2.86
CA ASP A 64 12.60 7.16 2.61
C ASP A 64 12.96 7.23 1.13
N TYR A 65 12.51 6.27 0.34
CA TYR A 65 12.77 6.25 -1.09
C TYR A 65 11.65 6.90 -1.90
N PHE A 66 10.55 7.24 -1.25
CA PHE A 66 9.49 7.94 -1.95
C PHE A 66 9.97 9.33 -2.34
N ARG A 67 9.88 9.62 -3.62
CA ARG A 67 10.21 10.94 -4.14
C ARG A 67 8.92 11.58 -4.61
N ALA A 68 8.72 12.82 -4.25
CA ALA A 68 7.48 13.53 -4.57
C ALA A 68 7.35 13.85 -6.06
N GLU A 69 7.93 13.02 -6.92
CA GLU A 69 7.80 13.13 -8.37
C GLU A 69 6.48 12.55 -8.86
N ALA A 70 5.90 11.64 -8.06
CA ALA A 70 4.61 11.05 -8.35
C ALA A 70 3.67 11.32 -7.18
N LYS A 71 2.37 11.19 -7.43
CA LYS A 71 1.41 11.30 -6.36
C LYS A 71 1.58 10.15 -5.38
N LEU A 72 1.36 10.43 -4.11
CA LEU A 72 1.45 9.41 -3.07
C LEU A 72 0.51 8.25 -3.36
N SER A 73 -0.70 8.53 -3.82
CA SER A 73 -1.64 7.48 -4.18
C SER A 73 -1.11 6.57 -5.27
N THR A 74 -0.45 7.13 -6.29
CA THR A 74 0.13 6.34 -7.38
C THR A 74 1.21 5.41 -6.84
N TRP A 75 2.05 5.92 -5.97
CA TRP A 75 3.12 5.13 -5.36
C TRP A 75 2.55 3.96 -4.56
N LEU A 76 1.52 4.24 -3.75
CA LEU A 76 0.89 3.20 -2.95
C LEU A 76 0.19 2.16 -3.83
N TYR A 77 -0.49 2.60 -4.89
CA TYR A 77 -1.17 1.69 -5.82
C TYR A 77 -0.19 0.77 -6.51
N ARG A 78 1.00 1.26 -6.85
CA ARG A 78 2.02 0.42 -7.45
C ARG A 78 2.50 -0.65 -6.50
N ILE A 79 2.70 -0.29 -5.24
CA ILE A 79 3.10 -1.28 -4.23
C ILE A 79 2.03 -2.34 -4.09
N ALA A 80 0.77 -1.92 -3.98
CA ALA A 80 -0.35 -2.84 -3.85
C ALA A 80 -0.46 -3.76 -5.06
N LEU A 81 -0.32 -3.21 -6.25
CA LEU A 81 -0.37 -3.99 -7.48
C LEU A 81 0.73 -5.04 -7.50
N ASN A 82 1.96 -4.64 -7.15
CA ASN A 82 3.08 -5.58 -7.13
C ASN A 82 2.85 -6.70 -6.12
N GLU A 83 2.29 -6.38 -4.95
CA GLU A 83 1.97 -7.39 -3.95
C GLU A 83 0.94 -8.38 -4.49
N CYS A 84 -0.09 -7.88 -5.16
CA CYS A 84 -1.11 -8.73 -5.74
C CYS A 84 -0.55 -9.62 -6.84
N LEU A 85 0.27 -9.07 -7.73
CA LEU A 85 0.86 -9.85 -8.81
C LEU A 85 1.77 -10.96 -8.28
N THR A 86 2.56 -10.65 -7.26
CA THR A 86 3.41 -11.65 -6.63
C THR A 86 2.56 -12.76 -6.01
N PHE A 87 1.50 -12.40 -5.33
CA PHE A 87 0.58 -13.36 -4.74
C PHE A 87 -0.05 -14.26 -5.80
N LEU A 88 -0.57 -13.67 -6.88
CA LEU A 88 -1.24 -14.39 -7.94
C LEU A 88 -0.26 -15.31 -8.69
N ASN A 89 0.96 -14.87 -8.90
CA ASN A 89 1.98 -15.68 -9.55
C ASN A 89 2.35 -16.89 -8.71
N LYS A 90 2.44 -16.73 -7.40
CA LYS A 90 2.68 -17.85 -6.51
C LYS A 90 1.57 -18.89 -6.60
N HIS A 91 0.33 -18.43 -6.56
CA HIS A 91 -0.82 -19.33 -6.63
C HIS A 91 -0.92 -20.01 -7.98
N ARG A 92 -0.64 -19.28 -9.04
CA ARG A 92 -0.65 -19.85 -10.39
C ARG A 92 0.43 -20.93 -10.53
N ALA A 93 1.63 -20.65 -10.03
CA ALA A 93 2.72 -21.61 -10.11
C ALA A 93 2.36 -22.89 -9.36
N THR A 94 1.77 -22.75 -8.18
CA THR A 94 1.34 -23.92 -7.40
C THR A 94 0.30 -24.73 -8.17
N THR A 95 -0.67 -24.04 -8.76
CA THR A 95 -1.73 -24.69 -9.52
C THR A 95 -1.14 -25.41 -10.73
N THR A 96 -0.19 -24.78 -11.42
CA THR A 96 0.43 -25.37 -12.61
C THR A 96 1.19 -26.63 -12.24
N ILE A 97 1.89 -26.63 -11.14
CA ILE A 97 2.68 -27.78 -10.70
C ILE A 97 1.79 -28.99 -10.43
N ARG A 98 0.58 -28.76 -10.00
CA ARG A 98 -0.34 -29.84 -9.65
C ARG A 98 -0.96 -30.58 -10.82
N ARG A 99 -0.77 -30.09 -12.00
CA ARG A 99 -1.27 -30.77 -13.19
C ARG A 99 -0.40 -31.92 -13.64
#